data_aaddea5d9a49d812306bf61b486ce118
#
_entry.id   aaddea5d9a49d812306bf61b486ce118
#
_cell.length_a   1.000
_cell.length_b   1.000
_cell.length_c   1.000
_cell.angle_alpha   90.00
_cell.angle_beta   90.00
_cell.angle_gamma   90.00
#
_symmetry.space_group_name_H-M   'P 1'
#
loop_
_entity.id
_entity.type
_entity.pdbx_description
1 polymer ?
#
loop_
_entity_poly.entity_id
_entity_poly.type
_entity_poly.pdbx_seq_one_letter_code
_entity_poly.pdbx_strand_id
1 'polypeptide(L)'
;SRAAEGAKELFAGELKVSVIIPSKDNPEVLEKCLRSLTRRSEGRIPVEILLVDNGSSAENKQKTEELIGRIRESGVPVRYIYEPAEFNFSAMCNRGAELAEGKFLLFLNDDIEVCGNDWLDKMVIRAMQSYVGSVGLKLYYPDSVKIQHDGIVNLPVGPVHKLQFMEDDKSYYFGRNRFDLNCVAVTGACLLIRTEVFRETGGFREALRVAYNDVDLGFCLVEMGYYNVVLNDCFAYHHESLSRGSDESPEKMRRLTEERELLYQMHPQFRGVDPFYPMGLNREGLDSRVVPAYLTDRNILQEPAWRCESWRELLENARQDDCLMARVETAGPERIQGYSVILGDDNACYDKLLVLLPEDTQGQREADRKVWSMKILPAYRQELEENLPDQKNVALGGFCVKRKTGQLPPGNYGIAVLAVHRISKLKLWNTTGKYLTEEKHV
;
A
#
# COMPACT_ATOMS: atom_id res chain seq x y z
N SER A 1 6.07 -26.42 -11.72
CA SER A 1 4.98 -27.40 -11.51
C SER A 1 4.58 -28.03 -12.84
N ARG A 2 4.00 -29.25 -12.84
CA ARG A 2 3.52 -29.95 -14.06
C ARG A 2 2.60 -29.10 -14.94
N ALA A 3 1.81 -28.20 -14.36
CA ALA A 3 0.96 -27.27 -15.11
C ALA A 3 1.77 -26.20 -15.88
N ALA A 4 2.87 -25.74 -15.31
CA ALA A 4 3.78 -24.80 -15.97
C ALA A 4 4.59 -25.47 -17.10
N GLU A 5 4.93 -26.76 -16.94
CA GLU A 5 5.60 -27.53 -17.98
C GLU A 5 4.67 -27.83 -19.17
N GLY A 6 3.41 -28.19 -18.91
CA GLY A 6 2.42 -28.41 -19.97
C GLY A 6 2.06 -27.16 -20.76
N ALA A 7 1.98 -25.99 -20.11
CA ALA A 7 1.80 -24.72 -20.80
C ALA A 7 3.01 -24.36 -21.67
N LYS A 8 4.22 -24.69 -21.24
CA LYS A 8 5.46 -24.43 -21.99
C LYS A 8 5.58 -25.27 -23.27
N GLU A 9 5.15 -26.54 -23.23
CA GLU A 9 5.13 -27.40 -24.41
C GLU A 9 4.08 -26.99 -25.46
N LEU A 10 2.92 -26.49 -25.01
CA LEU A 10 1.84 -26.06 -25.90
C LEU A 10 2.13 -24.73 -26.64
N PHE A 11 3.01 -23.89 -26.11
CA PHE A 11 3.22 -22.53 -26.62
C PHE A 11 4.68 -22.18 -26.96
N ALA A 12 5.61 -23.13 -26.90
CA ALA A 12 7.05 -22.89 -27.06
C ALA A 12 7.49 -22.18 -28.35
N GLY A 13 6.67 -22.20 -29.40
CA GLY A 13 6.93 -21.47 -30.65
C GLY A 13 6.30 -20.07 -30.74
N GLU A 14 5.45 -19.69 -29.78
CA GLU A 14 4.67 -18.46 -29.83
C GLU A 14 5.02 -17.42 -28.77
N LEU A 15 5.81 -17.78 -27.76
CA LEU A 15 6.08 -16.94 -26.59
C LEU A 15 7.37 -16.12 -26.72
N LYS A 16 7.49 -15.28 -27.77
CA LYS A 16 8.65 -14.39 -27.91
C LYS A 16 8.46 -13.14 -27.03
N VAL A 17 9.53 -12.74 -26.32
CA VAL A 17 9.60 -11.51 -25.53
C VAL A 17 10.53 -10.52 -26.21
N SER A 18 10.06 -9.30 -26.44
CA SER A 18 10.88 -8.17 -26.87
C SER A 18 11.29 -7.37 -25.66
N VAL A 19 12.57 -7.38 -25.32
CA VAL A 19 13.15 -6.61 -24.21
C VAL A 19 13.54 -5.25 -24.74
N ILE A 20 12.90 -4.21 -24.24
CA ILE A 20 13.12 -2.82 -24.65
C ILE A 20 13.93 -2.12 -23.56
N ILE A 21 15.13 -1.68 -23.92
CA ILE A 21 16.07 -1.04 -23.02
C ILE A 21 16.36 0.37 -23.49
N PRO A 22 15.78 1.39 -22.85
CA PRO A 22 16.21 2.78 -23.06
C PRO A 22 17.58 3.00 -22.40
N SER A 23 18.53 3.60 -23.09
CA SER A 23 19.88 3.84 -22.57
C SER A 23 20.50 5.09 -23.15
N LYS A 24 21.40 5.71 -22.40
CA LYS A 24 22.24 6.83 -22.86
C LYS A 24 23.51 6.95 -22.03
N ASP A 25 24.65 6.99 -22.72
CA ASP A 25 25.96 7.31 -22.14
C ASP A 25 26.43 6.42 -20.95
N ASN A 26 25.84 5.21 -20.78
CA ASN A 26 26.14 4.29 -19.68
C ASN A 26 26.58 2.90 -20.12
N PRO A 27 27.58 2.73 -21.01
CA PRO A 27 27.92 1.41 -21.57
C PRO A 27 28.38 0.38 -20.52
N GLU A 28 29.00 0.81 -19.41
CA GLU A 28 29.46 -0.10 -18.35
C GLU A 28 28.29 -0.67 -17.51
N VAL A 29 27.29 0.15 -17.23
CA VAL A 29 26.10 -0.27 -16.51
C VAL A 29 25.25 -1.17 -17.39
N LEU A 30 25.06 -0.76 -18.65
CA LEU A 30 24.38 -1.54 -19.68
C LEU A 30 25.05 -2.92 -19.87
N GLU A 31 26.37 -3.03 -19.81
CA GLU A 31 27.07 -4.31 -19.91
C GLU A 31 26.64 -5.28 -18.80
N LYS A 32 26.52 -4.82 -17.55
CA LYS A 32 26.04 -5.65 -16.43
C LYS A 32 24.60 -6.13 -16.66
N CYS A 33 23.73 -5.24 -17.08
CA CYS A 33 22.34 -5.55 -17.42
C CYS A 33 22.28 -6.63 -18.51
N LEU A 34 22.90 -6.41 -19.67
CA LEU A 34 22.88 -7.34 -20.78
C LEU A 34 23.49 -8.69 -20.44
N ARG A 35 24.60 -8.73 -19.69
CA ARG A 35 25.23 -9.97 -19.22
C ARG A 35 24.32 -10.74 -18.25
N SER A 36 23.64 -10.06 -17.33
CA SER A 36 22.68 -10.69 -16.42
C SER A 36 21.51 -11.29 -17.19
N LEU A 37 20.99 -10.54 -18.16
CA LEU A 37 19.88 -10.93 -19.00
C LEU A 37 20.23 -12.17 -19.85
N THR A 38 21.35 -12.14 -20.59
CA THR A 38 21.74 -13.24 -21.48
C THR A 38 22.14 -14.51 -20.75
N ARG A 39 22.88 -14.41 -19.65
CA ARG A 39 23.24 -15.56 -18.81
C ARG A 39 22.02 -16.26 -18.20
N ARG A 40 20.95 -15.52 -17.90
CA ARG A 40 19.74 -16.02 -17.23
C ARG A 40 18.64 -16.46 -18.20
N SER A 41 18.71 -15.99 -19.44
CA SER A 41 17.78 -16.38 -20.50
C SER A 41 18.22 -17.61 -21.32
N GLU A 42 19.19 -18.40 -20.87
CA GLU A 42 19.42 -19.77 -21.36
C GLU A 42 18.20 -20.68 -21.20
N GLY A 43 17.06 -20.06 -21.12
CA GLY A 43 15.79 -20.63 -20.90
C GLY A 43 14.95 -20.65 -22.17
N ARG A 44 13.89 -21.19 -22.08
CA ARG A 44 12.89 -21.75 -22.94
C ARG A 44 12.09 -20.71 -23.74
N ILE A 45 12.09 -19.42 -23.33
CA ILE A 45 11.35 -18.35 -23.99
C ILE A 45 12.29 -17.54 -24.89
N PRO A 46 12.05 -17.49 -26.23
CA PRO A 46 12.83 -16.69 -27.14
C PRO A 46 12.80 -15.20 -26.79
N VAL A 47 13.96 -14.57 -26.81
CA VAL A 47 14.14 -13.15 -26.50
C VAL A 47 14.75 -12.43 -27.69
N GLU A 48 14.31 -11.21 -27.95
CA GLU A 48 15.06 -10.20 -28.72
C GLU A 48 15.26 -8.97 -27.87
N ILE A 49 16.34 -8.25 -28.08
CA ILE A 49 16.65 -7.00 -27.36
C ILE A 49 16.57 -5.82 -28.34
N LEU A 50 15.81 -4.80 -27.96
CA LEU A 50 15.74 -3.51 -28.63
C LEU A 50 16.38 -2.48 -27.71
N LEU A 51 17.60 -2.09 -28.01
CA LEU A 51 18.32 -1.06 -27.30
C LEU A 51 18.05 0.28 -27.96
N VAL A 52 17.35 1.17 -27.26
CA VAL A 52 16.98 2.51 -27.74
C VAL A 52 17.89 3.54 -27.11
N ASP A 53 18.75 4.14 -27.92
CA ASP A 53 19.72 5.18 -27.51
C ASP A 53 19.30 6.53 -28.05
N ASN A 54 19.03 7.48 -27.16
CA ASN A 54 18.57 8.81 -27.53
C ASN A 54 19.70 9.84 -27.69
N GLY A 55 20.90 9.39 -28.02
CA GLY A 55 22.02 10.26 -28.40
C GLY A 55 23.19 10.19 -27.43
N SER A 56 23.72 9.01 -27.21
CA SER A 56 25.03 8.83 -26.57
C SER A 56 26.13 9.56 -27.33
N SER A 57 27.17 9.97 -26.62
CA SER A 57 28.40 10.54 -27.21
C SER A 57 29.04 9.54 -28.19
N ALA A 58 29.85 10.03 -29.13
CA ALA A 58 30.47 9.18 -30.13
C ALA A 58 31.32 8.06 -29.50
N GLU A 59 32.02 8.36 -28.39
CA GLU A 59 32.81 7.40 -27.65
C GLU A 59 31.94 6.31 -27.01
N ASN A 60 30.88 6.72 -26.30
CA ASN A 60 29.99 5.77 -25.62
C ASN A 60 29.13 4.97 -26.61
N LYS A 61 28.74 5.57 -27.72
CA LYS A 61 28.11 4.86 -28.84
C LYS A 61 29.00 3.74 -29.35
N GLN A 62 30.28 4.02 -29.62
CA GLN A 62 31.22 3.01 -30.08
C GLN A 62 31.37 1.87 -29.06
N LYS A 63 31.54 2.17 -27.76
CA LYS A 63 31.60 1.16 -26.70
C LYS A 63 30.34 0.31 -26.65
N THR A 64 29.19 0.93 -26.84
CA THR A 64 27.88 0.24 -26.90
C THR A 64 27.79 -0.69 -28.11
N GLU A 65 28.23 -0.24 -29.28
CA GLU A 65 28.25 -1.07 -30.50
C GLU A 65 29.17 -2.29 -30.36
N GLU A 66 30.35 -2.13 -29.74
CA GLU A 66 31.28 -3.22 -29.43
C GLU A 66 30.65 -4.20 -28.41
N LEU A 67 29.97 -3.71 -27.39
CA LEU A 67 29.25 -4.53 -26.42
C LEU A 67 28.16 -5.37 -27.11
N ILE A 68 27.36 -4.74 -27.95
CA ILE A 68 26.29 -5.41 -28.71
C ILE A 68 26.89 -6.52 -29.60
N GLY A 69 28.05 -6.28 -30.21
CA GLY A 69 28.77 -7.31 -30.97
C GLY A 69 29.02 -8.58 -30.14
N ARG A 70 29.57 -8.41 -28.95
CA ARG A 70 29.81 -9.51 -27.99
C ARG A 70 28.52 -10.23 -27.56
N ILE A 71 27.42 -9.48 -27.32
CA ILE A 71 26.15 -10.09 -26.94
C ILE A 71 25.53 -10.90 -28.07
N ARG A 72 25.61 -10.42 -29.32
CA ARG A 72 25.14 -11.17 -30.51
C ARG A 72 25.88 -12.49 -30.72
N GLU A 73 27.17 -12.57 -30.36
CA GLU A 73 27.94 -13.82 -30.38
C GLU A 73 27.36 -14.88 -29.43
N SER A 74 26.66 -14.49 -28.38
CA SER A 74 25.94 -15.43 -27.50
C SER A 74 24.62 -15.96 -28.07
N GLY A 75 24.25 -15.55 -29.30
CA GLY A 75 23.05 -16.01 -30.00
C GLY A 75 21.77 -15.21 -29.69
N VAL A 76 21.85 -14.15 -28.90
CA VAL A 76 20.69 -13.30 -28.60
C VAL A 76 20.60 -12.18 -29.66
N PRO A 77 19.46 -12.05 -30.39
CA PRO A 77 19.24 -10.96 -31.33
C PRO A 77 19.18 -9.61 -30.61
N VAL A 78 20.03 -8.66 -31.00
CA VAL A 78 20.03 -7.28 -30.49
C VAL A 78 19.87 -6.32 -31.64
N ARG A 79 18.87 -5.45 -31.55
CA ARG A 79 18.69 -4.29 -32.47
C ARG A 79 19.08 -3.03 -31.73
N TYR A 80 20.04 -2.29 -32.28
CA TYR A 80 20.46 -1.00 -31.77
C TYR A 80 19.79 0.12 -32.56
N ILE A 81 19.05 0.96 -31.86
CA ILE A 81 18.25 2.05 -32.40
C ILE A 81 18.86 3.35 -31.84
N TYR A 82 19.65 4.04 -32.66
CA TYR A 82 20.30 5.30 -32.29
C TYR A 82 19.52 6.48 -32.89
N GLU A 83 18.75 7.17 -32.05
CA GLU A 83 17.87 8.28 -32.45
C GLU A 83 18.08 9.47 -31.49
N PRO A 84 19.09 10.34 -31.75
CA PRO A 84 19.39 11.49 -30.90
C PRO A 84 18.18 12.41 -30.74
N ALA A 85 17.74 12.60 -29.50
CA ALA A 85 16.62 13.42 -29.13
C ALA A 85 16.75 13.95 -27.71
N GLU A 86 15.89 14.87 -27.31
CA GLU A 86 15.71 15.24 -25.91
C GLU A 86 15.21 14.04 -25.11
N PHE A 87 15.73 13.87 -23.89
CA PHE A 87 15.38 12.71 -23.08
C PHE A 87 13.88 12.65 -22.78
N ASN A 88 13.28 11.54 -23.16
CA ASN A 88 11.90 11.20 -22.88
C ASN A 88 11.78 9.67 -22.78
N PHE A 89 11.71 9.16 -21.56
CA PHE A 89 11.63 7.71 -21.30
C PHE A 89 10.44 7.08 -22.03
N SER A 90 9.27 7.73 -21.98
CA SER A 90 8.04 7.23 -22.61
C SER A 90 8.20 7.10 -24.12
N ALA A 91 8.77 8.12 -24.78
CA ALA A 91 9.00 8.08 -26.23
C ALA A 91 10.00 6.99 -26.63
N MET A 92 11.08 6.82 -25.86
CA MET A 92 12.06 5.76 -26.11
C MET A 92 11.44 4.35 -25.97
N CYS A 93 10.63 4.13 -24.93
CA CYS A 93 9.92 2.88 -24.72
C CYS A 93 8.89 2.61 -25.82
N ASN A 94 8.09 3.61 -26.21
CA ASN A 94 7.13 3.51 -27.30
C ASN A 94 7.84 3.17 -28.62
N ARG A 95 8.96 3.82 -28.90
CA ARG A 95 9.76 3.56 -30.11
C ARG A 95 10.26 2.11 -30.15
N GLY A 96 10.75 1.60 -29.04
CA GLY A 96 11.11 0.18 -28.92
C GLY A 96 9.91 -0.74 -29.15
N ALA A 97 8.75 -0.41 -28.58
CA ALA A 97 7.52 -1.20 -28.70
C ALA A 97 6.95 -1.22 -30.14
N GLU A 98 7.11 -0.14 -30.91
CA GLU A 98 6.74 -0.10 -32.34
C GLU A 98 7.55 -1.10 -33.18
N LEU A 99 8.83 -1.31 -32.82
CA LEU A 99 9.75 -2.15 -33.55
C LEU A 99 9.80 -3.59 -33.04
N ALA A 100 9.09 -3.87 -31.95
CA ALA A 100 9.04 -5.15 -31.28
C ALA A 100 8.20 -6.17 -32.07
N GLU A 101 8.71 -7.43 -32.12
CA GLU A 101 8.06 -8.56 -32.78
C GLU A 101 7.47 -9.57 -31.79
N GLY A 102 7.79 -9.44 -30.50
CA GLY A 102 7.34 -10.35 -29.44
C GLY A 102 5.86 -10.20 -29.10
N LYS A 103 5.27 -11.28 -28.60
CA LYS A 103 3.93 -11.27 -27.98
C LYS A 103 3.91 -10.55 -26.64
N PHE A 104 5.07 -10.42 -26.02
CA PHE A 104 5.26 -9.70 -24.77
C PHE A 104 6.33 -8.65 -24.93
N LEU A 105 6.13 -7.50 -24.33
CA LEU A 105 7.10 -6.43 -24.16
C LEU A 105 7.61 -6.45 -22.74
N LEU A 106 8.92 -6.48 -22.57
CA LEU A 106 9.58 -6.27 -21.29
C LEU A 106 10.33 -4.93 -21.36
N PHE A 107 9.79 -3.91 -20.69
CA PHE A 107 10.52 -2.68 -20.46
C PHE A 107 11.50 -2.91 -19.32
N LEU A 108 12.78 -2.63 -19.57
CA LEU A 108 13.86 -2.89 -18.66
C LEU A 108 14.86 -1.72 -18.66
N ASN A 109 15.11 -1.12 -17.50
CA ASN A 109 16.15 -0.10 -17.41
C ASN A 109 17.55 -0.72 -17.67
N ASP A 110 18.45 0.11 -18.19
CA ASP A 110 19.83 -0.30 -18.50
C ASP A 110 20.70 -0.59 -17.24
N ASP A 111 20.18 -0.26 -16.05
CA ASP A 111 20.80 -0.46 -14.73
C ASP A 111 20.13 -1.56 -13.88
N ILE A 112 19.34 -2.42 -14.50
CA ILE A 112 18.77 -3.62 -13.85
C ILE A 112 19.71 -4.82 -13.99
N GLU A 113 19.96 -5.51 -12.88
CA GLU A 113 20.65 -6.79 -12.84
C GLU A 113 19.67 -7.89 -12.40
N VAL A 114 19.23 -8.74 -13.33
CA VAL A 114 18.28 -9.82 -13.04
C VAL A 114 18.92 -10.99 -12.32
N CYS A 115 18.16 -11.61 -11.41
CA CYS A 115 18.61 -12.69 -10.55
C CYS A 115 17.74 -13.95 -10.72
N GLY A 116 18.37 -15.14 -10.61
CA GLY A 116 17.65 -16.40 -10.82
C GLY A 116 17.58 -16.80 -12.29
N ASN A 117 17.17 -18.04 -12.61
CA ASN A 117 17.15 -18.56 -13.98
C ASN A 117 15.75 -18.62 -14.59
N ASP A 118 14.70 -18.50 -13.77
CA ASP A 118 13.29 -18.71 -14.13
C ASP A 118 12.42 -17.44 -14.03
N TRP A 119 13.04 -16.30 -13.75
CA TRP A 119 12.32 -15.04 -13.53
C TRP A 119 11.46 -14.64 -14.74
N LEU A 120 12.00 -14.76 -15.97
CA LEU A 120 11.27 -14.38 -17.18
C LEU A 120 10.12 -15.36 -17.46
N ASP A 121 10.36 -16.66 -17.28
CA ASP A 121 9.32 -17.68 -17.40
C ASP A 121 8.15 -17.42 -16.44
N LYS A 122 8.44 -17.04 -15.18
CA LYS A 122 7.44 -16.71 -14.18
C LYS A 122 6.64 -15.46 -14.56
N MET A 123 7.32 -14.40 -15.04
CA MET A 123 6.65 -13.20 -15.52
C MET A 123 5.71 -13.50 -16.69
N VAL A 124 6.17 -14.25 -17.70
CA VAL A 124 5.36 -14.60 -18.86
C VAL A 124 4.16 -15.48 -18.48
N ILE A 125 4.37 -16.51 -17.66
CA ILE A 125 3.27 -17.38 -17.17
C ILE A 125 2.20 -16.54 -16.44
N ARG A 126 2.61 -15.55 -15.66
CA ARG A 126 1.68 -14.66 -15.00
C ARG A 126 0.95 -13.75 -15.99
N ALA A 127 1.66 -13.16 -16.95
CA ALA A 127 1.12 -12.26 -17.98
C ALA A 127 0.19 -12.98 -18.99
N MET A 128 0.30 -14.30 -19.16
CA MET A 128 -0.61 -15.09 -19.98
C MET A 128 -2.04 -15.16 -19.44
N GLN A 129 -2.25 -14.87 -18.17
CA GLN A 129 -3.60 -14.84 -17.59
C GLN A 129 -4.36 -13.63 -18.15
N SER A 130 -5.55 -13.86 -18.71
CA SER A 130 -6.31 -12.85 -19.46
C SER A 130 -6.63 -11.59 -18.66
N TYR A 131 -6.77 -11.71 -17.34
CA TYR A 131 -7.07 -10.60 -16.43
C TYR A 131 -5.82 -9.84 -15.93
N VAL A 132 -4.60 -10.29 -16.28
CA VAL A 132 -3.36 -9.60 -15.91
C VAL A 132 -3.00 -8.58 -16.97
N GLY A 133 -2.80 -7.32 -16.57
CA GLY A 133 -2.34 -6.22 -17.41
C GLY A 133 -0.82 -6.19 -17.48
N SER A 134 -0.17 -5.86 -16.38
CA SER A 134 1.29 -5.82 -16.29
C SER A 134 1.84 -6.67 -15.14
N VAL A 135 3.10 -7.09 -15.29
CA VAL A 135 3.83 -7.89 -14.31
C VAL A 135 5.18 -7.24 -14.03
N GLY A 136 5.50 -6.99 -12.75
CA GLY A 136 6.79 -6.50 -12.30
C GLY A 136 7.49 -7.48 -11.38
N LEU A 137 8.80 -7.27 -11.16
CA LEU A 137 9.59 -7.97 -10.17
C LEU A 137 9.77 -7.14 -8.92
N LYS A 138 10.02 -7.79 -7.79
CA LYS A 138 10.62 -7.14 -6.63
C LYS A 138 12.01 -6.64 -7.00
N LEU A 139 12.32 -5.40 -6.65
CA LEU A 139 13.64 -4.82 -6.84
C LEU A 139 14.28 -4.51 -5.48
N TYR A 140 15.56 -4.85 -5.38
CA TYR A 140 16.40 -4.47 -4.25
C TYR A 140 17.42 -3.41 -4.65
N TYR A 141 17.86 -2.63 -3.66
CA TYR A 141 19.08 -1.85 -3.81
C TYR A 141 20.29 -2.77 -3.95
N PRO A 142 21.33 -2.35 -4.71
CA PRO A 142 22.52 -3.18 -4.95
C PRO A 142 23.15 -3.67 -3.65
N ASP A 143 23.64 -4.93 -3.69
CA ASP A 143 24.36 -5.58 -2.57
C ASP A 143 23.61 -5.57 -1.23
N SER A 144 22.30 -5.51 -1.26
CA SER A 144 21.46 -5.47 -0.04
C SER A 144 20.19 -6.28 -0.19
N VAL A 145 19.48 -6.49 0.94
CA VAL A 145 18.11 -7.00 0.98
C VAL A 145 17.11 -5.88 1.23
N LYS A 146 17.54 -4.63 1.08
CA LYS A 146 16.67 -3.48 1.23
C LYS A 146 15.80 -3.33 0.00
N ILE A 147 14.48 -3.31 0.22
CA ILE A 147 13.48 -3.21 -0.84
C ILE A 147 13.54 -1.82 -1.47
N GLN A 148 13.65 -1.77 -2.79
CA GLN A 148 13.50 -0.57 -3.57
C GLN A 148 12.10 -0.48 -4.18
N HIS A 149 11.59 -1.61 -4.69
CA HIS A 149 10.26 -1.72 -5.27
C HIS A 149 9.63 -3.07 -4.93
N ASP A 150 8.37 -3.03 -4.52
CA ASP A 150 7.53 -4.21 -4.29
C ASP A 150 6.07 -3.90 -4.69
N GLY A 151 5.90 -3.32 -5.90
CA GLY A 151 4.67 -2.75 -6.39
C GLY A 151 4.51 -1.27 -5.99
N ILE A 152 3.66 -0.57 -6.70
CA ILE A 152 3.29 0.83 -6.41
C ILE A 152 1.95 0.85 -5.69
N VAL A 153 1.88 1.65 -4.62
CA VAL A 153 0.66 1.97 -3.89
C VAL A 153 0.36 3.45 -4.03
N ASN A 154 -0.92 3.80 -4.13
CA ASN A 154 -1.35 5.18 -4.32
C ASN A 154 -1.90 5.76 -3.01
N LEU A 155 -1.02 6.33 -2.21
CA LEU A 155 -1.33 6.93 -0.91
C LEU A 155 -1.83 8.38 -1.06
N PRO A 156 -2.32 9.03 0.01
CA PRO A 156 -2.69 10.45 -0.04
C PRO A 156 -1.57 11.39 -0.50
N VAL A 157 -0.32 11.04 -0.24
CA VAL A 157 0.87 11.78 -0.71
C VAL A 157 1.11 11.62 -2.21
N GLY A 158 0.57 10.61 -2.81
CA GLY A 158 0.74 10.22 -4.22
C GLY A 158 1.21 8.77 -4.38
N PRO A 159 1.51 8.35 -5.63
CA PRO A 159 2.08 7.03 -5.89
C PRO A 159 3.47 6.90 -5.29
N VAL A 160 3.71 5.80 -4.57
CA VAL A 160 4.98 5.48 -3.92
C VAL A 160 5.29 3.99 -4.04
N HIS A 161 6.56 3.64 -3.99
CA HIS A 161 6.97 2.24 -3.96
C HIS A 161 6.64 1.62 -2.59
N LYS A 162 5.87 0.54 -2.59
CA LYS A 162 5.49 -0.20 -1.38
C LYS A 162 6.74 -0.75 -0.69
N LEU A 163 6.82 -0.58 0.64
CA LEU A 163 7.91 -1.05 1.49
C LEU A 163 9.30 -0.53 1.10
N GLN A 164 9.40 0.55 0.33
CA GLN A 164 10.67 1.15 -0.05
C GLN A 164 11.52 1.44 1.19
N PHE A 165 12.82 1.18 1.10
CA PHE A 165 13.84 1.31 2.16
C PHE A 165 13.70 0.32 3.32
N MET A 166 12.69 -0.55 3.33
CA MET A 166 12.54 -1.58 4.37
C MET A 166 13.45 -2.78 4.09
N GLU A 167 14.03 -3.36 5.16
CA GLU A 167 14.80 -4.60 5.04
C GLU A 167 13.85 -5.79 4.79
N ASP A 168 14.15 -6.64 3.80
CA ASP A 168 13.35 -7.83 3.48
C ASP A 168 13.76 -9.07 4.32
N ASP A 169 14.03 -8.83 5.60
CA ASP A 169 14.45 -9.82 6.60
C ASP A 169 13.29 -10.44 7.37
N LYS A 170 12.12 -9.83 7.32
CA LYS A 170 10.90 -10.24 8.02
C LYS A 170 9.67 -10.18 7.13
N SER A 171 8.56 -10.73 7.61
CA SER A 171 7.27 -10.64 6.97
C SER A 171 6.54 -9.36 7.39
N TYR A 172 6.13 -8.56 6.42
CA TYR A 172 5.31 -7.37 6.65
C TYR A 172 3.84 -7.70 6.44
N TYR A 173 2.98 -7.27 7.34
CA TYR A 173 1.53 -7.43 7.28
C TYR A 173 1.10 -8.74 6.58
N PHE A 174 1.22 -9.86 7.31
CA PHE A 174 0.81 -11.21 6.83
C PHE A 174 1.42 -11.63 5.49
N GLY A 175 2.64 -11.21 5.19
CA GLY A 175 3.37 -11.65 4.02
C GLY A 175 3.22 -10.78 2.77
N ARG A 176 2.86 -9.50 2.90
CA ARG A 176 2.75 -8.60 1.74
C ARG A 176 4.04 -8.45 0.92
N ASN A 177 5.18 -8.81 1.49
CA ASN A 177 6.47 -8.87 0.82
C ASN A 177 6.88 -10.30 0.45
N ARG A 178 6.01 -11.32 0.61
CA ARG A 178 6.34 -12.74 0.36
C ARG A 178 5.48 -13.38 -0.71
N PHE A 179 4.31 -12.82 -0.99
CA PHE A 179 3.35 -13.35 -1.95
C PHE A 179 3.17 -12.38 -3.11
N ASP A 180 2.86 -12.92 -4.29
CA ASP A 180 2.44 -12.10 -5.43
C ASP A 180 1.21 -11.29 -5.07
N LEU A 181 1.20 -10.02 -5.41
CA LEU A 181 0.13 -9.10 -5.05
C LEU A 181 -0.31 -8.25 -6.24
N ASN A 182 -1.60 -7.96 -6.24
CA ASN A 182 -2.16 -6.91 -7.09
C ASN A 182 -1.77 -5.53 -6.52
N CYS A 183 -1.42 -4.62 -7.39
CA CYS A 183 -1.06 -3.23 -7.08
C CYS A 183 -1.61 -2.28 -8.15
N VAL A 184 -1.60 -0.99 -7.89
CA VAL A 184 -2.10 -0.01 -8.87
C VAL A 184 -1.18 0.13 -10.07
N ALA A 185 0.12 -0.11 -9.88
CA ALA A 185 1.10 -0.12 -10.96
C ALA A 185 2.35 -0.90 -10.54
N VAL A 186 3.17 -1.27 -11.50
CA VAL A 186 4.55 -1.77 -11.30
C VAL A 186 5.51 -0.82 -11.99
N THR A 187 6.75 -0.74 -11.50
CA THR A 187 7.73 0.21 -12.04
C THR A 187 8.14 -0.11 -13.46
N GLY A 188 8.26 0.90 -14.30
CA GLY A 188 8.79 0.81 -15.66
C GLY A 188 10.25 0.33 -15.73
N ALA A 189 10.97 0.31 -14.60
CA ALA A 189 12.33 -0.22 -14.53
C ALA A 189 12.39 -1.73 -14.85
N CYS A 190 11.31 -2.49 -14.55
CA CYS A 190 11.16 -3.90 -14.95
C CYS A 190 9.66 -4.24 -15.05
N LEU A 191 9.09 -4.07 -16.23
CA LEU A 191 7.65 -4.22 -16.49
C LEU A 191 7.42 -5.10 -17.72
N LEU A 192 6.75 -6.23 -17.53
CA LEU A 192 6.29 -7.11 -18.61
C LEU A 192 4.80 -6.90 -18.88
N ILE A 193 4.42 -6.80 -20.14
CA ILE A 193 3.04 -6.64 -20.58
C ILE A 193 2.82 -7.38 -21.92
N ARG A 194 1.61 -7.88 -22.17
CA ARG A 194 1.25 -8.37 -23.52
C ARG A 194 1.28 -7.23 -24.53
N THR A 195 1.85 -7.46 -25.70
CA THR A 195 1.97 -6.46 -26.77
C THR A 195 0.61 -5.90 -27.18
N GLU A 196 -0.41 -6.77 -27.28
CA GLU A 196 -1.79 -6.37 -27.59
C GLU A 196 -2.36 -5.41 -26.55
N VAL A 197 -2.20 -5.74 -25.25
CA VAL A 197 -2.69 -4.92 -24.14
C VAL A 197 -1.97 -3.57 -24.07
N PHE A 198 -0.65 -3.53 -24.30
CA PHE A 198 0.09 -2.27 -24.40
C PHE A 198 -0.41 -1.37 -25.52
N ARG A 199 -0.75 -1.96 -26.69
CA ARG A 199 -1.34 -1.21 -27.80
C ARG A 199 -2.75 -0.70 -27.50
N GLU A 200 -3.55 -1.48 -26.77
CA GLU A 200 -4.89 -1.07 -26.34
C GLU A 200 -4.85 0.14 -25.40
N THR A 201 -3.85 0.25 -24.51
CA THR A 201 -3.67 1.44 -23.65
C THR A 201 -3.19 2.69 -24.43
N GLY A 202 -2.71 2.52 -25.64
CA GLY A 202 -2.07 3.58 -26.44
C GLY A 202 -0.60 3.81 -26.11
N GLY A 203 0.03 2.90 -25.33
CA GLY A 203 1.43 2.96 -24.93
C GLY A 203 1.69 3.89 -23.74
N PHE A 204 2.96 4.22 -23.50
CA PHE A 204 3.34 5.23 -22.51
C PHE A 204 2.99 6.63 -22.97
N ARG A 205 2.46 7.44 -22.08
CA ARG A 205 2.12 8.83 -22.38
C ARG A 205 3.36 9.72 -22.41
N GLU A 206 3.71 10.22 -23.57
CA GLU A 206 4.93 11.01 -23.81
C GLU A 206 4.96 12.37 -23.11
N ALA A 207 3.80 12.87 -22.65
CA ALA A 207 3.72 14.05 -21.80
C ALA A 207 4.29 13.80 -20.39
N LEU A 208 4.32 12.54 -19.92
CA LEU A 208 5.00 12.07 -18.71
C LEU A 208 6.40 11.59 -19.11
N ARG A 209 7.34 12.53 -19.17
CA ARG A 209 8.64 12.30 -19.80
C ARG A 209 9.60 11.46 -18.97
N VAL A 210 9.49 11.54 -17.64
CA VAL A 210 10.48 10.98 -16.70
C VAL A 210 9.83 10.19 -15.58
N ALA A 211 8.79 10.73 -14.95
CA ALA A 211 8.13 10.12 -13.79
C ALA A 211 6.67 9.79 -14.09
N TYR A 212 6.10 8.89 -13.31
CA TYR A 212 4.68 8.51 -13.34
C TYR A 212 4.14 7.96 -14.68
N ASN A 213 4.98 7.73 -15.66
CA ASN A 213 4.58 7.11 -16.92
C ASN A 213 4.15 5.64 -16.74
N ASP A 214 4.84 4.92 -15.87
CA ASP A 214 4.49 3.57 -15.43
C ASP A 214 3.22 3.54 -14.56
N VAL A 215 3.03 4.57 -13.75
CA VAL A 215 1.81 4.75 -12.94
C VAL A 215 0.60 5.05 -13.83
N ASP A 216 0.75 5.94 -14.81
CA ASP A 216 -0.28 6.25 -15.82
C ASP A 216 -0.71 4.98 -16.58
N LEU A 217 0.25 4.21 -17.06
CA LEU A 217 -0.02 2.93 -17.71
C LEU A 217 -0.74 1.96 -16.74
N GLY A 218 -0.30 1.89 -15.50
CA GLY A 218 -0.92 1.06 -14.46
C GLY A 218 -2.36 1.47 -14.17
N PHE A 219 -2.64 2.78 -14.08
CA PHE A 219 -3.99 3.29 -13.88
C PHE A 219 -4.90 3.00 -15.08
N CYS A 220 -4.41 3.22 -16.33
CA CYS A 220 -5.14 2.83 -17.54
C CYS A 220 -5.52 1.34 -17.51
N LEU A 221 -4.60 0.46 -17.15
CA LEU A 221 -4.86 -0.98 -17.05
C LEU A 221 -5.95 -1.31 -16.02
N VAL A 222 -5.92 -0.66 -14.84
CA VAL A 222 -6.96 -0.84 -13.81
C VAL A 222 -8.31 -0.33 -14.31
N GLU A 223 -8.38 0.80 -15.00
CA GLU A 223 -9.60 1.34 -15.61
C GLU A 223 -10.19 0.41 -16.69
N MET A 224 -9.32 -0.28 -17.42
CA MET A 224 -9.71 -1.30 -18.39
C MET A 224 -10.12 -2.64 -17.77
N GLY A 225 -10.00 -2.78 -16.43
CA GLY A 225 -10.37 -3.98 -15.68
C GLY A 225 -9.26 -5.02 -15.54
N TYR A 226 -8.02 -4.68 -15.88
CA TYR A 226 -6.86 -5.53 -15.66
C TYR A 226 -6.26 -5.37 -14.25
N TYR A 227 -5.46 -6.35 -13.85
CA TYR A 227 -4.67 -6.33 -12.62
C TYR A 227 -3.19 -6.16 -12.94
N ASN A 228 -2.51 -5.27 -12.25
CA ASN A 228 -1.06 -5.18 -12.25
C ASN A 228 -0.52 -6.03 -11.10
N VAL A 229 0.46 -6.88 -11.37
CA VAL A 229 0.94 -7.88 -10.41
C VAL A 229 2.44 -7.71 -10.18
N VAL A 230 2.85 -7.63 -8.92
CA VAL A 230 4.26 -7.77 -8.54
C VAL A 230 4.54 -9.20 -8.10
N LEU A 231 5.59 -9.81 -8.66
CA LEU A 231 6.08 -11.13 -8.25
C LEU A 231 7.06 -10.99 -7.09
N ASN A 232 6.83 -11.78 -6.05
CA ASN A 232 7.63 -11.75 -4.82
C ASN A 232 8.52 -12.98 -4.63
N ASP A 233 8.44 -13.97 -5.52
CA ASP A 233 9.27 -15.18 -5.52
C ASP A 233 10.49 -15.09 -6.44
N CYS A 234 10.66 -13.95 -7.13
CA CYS A 234 11.85 -13.62 -7.92
C CYS A 234 12.15 -12.12 -7.80
N PHE A 235 13.39 -11.75 -8.04
CA PHE A 235 13.85 -10.38 -7.83
C PHE A 235 14.96 -9.98 -8.79
N ALA A 236 15.23 -8.67 -8.86
CA ALA A 236 16.39 -8.10 -9.52
C ALA A 236 17.02 -7.01 -8.63
N TYR A 237 18.27 -6.67 -8.88
CA TYR A 237 18.91 -5.47 -8.34
C TYR A 237 18.71 -4.30 -9.30
N HIS A 238 18.42 -3.12 -8.77
CA HIS A 238 18.32 -1.90 -9.54
C HIS A 238 19.39 -0.91 -9.06
N HIS A 239 20.38 -0.67 -9.89
CA HIS A 239 21.54 0.18 -9.60
C HIS A 239 21.21 1.67 -9.74
N GLU A 240 20.04 2.08 -9.25
CA GLU A 240 19.52 3.45 -9.32
C GLU A 240 20.54 4.47 -8.83
N SER A 241 20.51 5.67 -9.40
CA SER A 241 21.34 6.84 -9.06
C SER A 241 22.71 6.94 -9.76
N LEU A 242 23.17 5.93 -10.49
CA LEU A 242 24.41 6.08 -11.24
C LEU A 242 24.23 7.03 -12.46
N SER A 243 23.02 7.08 -13.04
CA SER A 243 22.74 7.88 -14.23
C SER A 243 21.98 9.18 -13.98
N ARG A 244 21.17 9.29 -12.93
CA ARG A 244 20.23 10.42 -12.73
C ARG A 244 20.65 11.41 -11.62
N GLY A 245 21.59 11.05 -10.73
CA GLY A 245 21.94 11.83 -9.53
C GLY A 245 20.78 11.93 -8.53
N SER A 246 20.98 12.61 -7.38
CA SER A 246 19.93 12.76 -6.37
C SER A 246 18.74 13.58 -6.89
N ASP A 247 17.51 13.19 -6.54
CA ASP A 247 16.26 13.89 -6.92
C ASP A 247 15.96 15.14 -6.06
N GLU A 248 16.97 15.67 -5.38
CA GLU A 248 16.83 16.78 -4.42
C GLU A 248 16.91 18.18 -5.04
N SER A 249 17.17 18.31 -6.36
CA SER A 249 17.21 19.64 -6.96
C SER A 249 15.81 20.26 -7.06
N PRO A 250 15.67 21.58 -6.81
CA PRO A 250 14.37 22.27 -6.90
C PRO A 250 13.69 22.10 -8.26
N GLU A 251 14.45 21.99 -9.34
CA GLU A 251 13.92 21.80 -10.70
C GLU A 251 13.32 20.40 -10.88
N LYS A 252 14.01 19.36 -10.38
CA LYS A 252 13.49 17.99 -10.42
C LYS A 252 12.25 17.84 -9.56
N MET A 253 12.22 18.42 -8.36
CA MET A 253 11.06 18.42 -7.48
C MET A 253 9.86 19.14 -8.11
N ARG A 254 10.07 20.26 -8.80
CA ARG A 254 9.01 20.96 -9.53
C ARG A 254 8.45 20.07 -10.64
N ARG A 255 9.31 19.47 -11.46
CA ARG A 255 8.90 18.56 -12.54
C ARG A 255 8.10 17.37 -11.99
N LEU A 256 8.57 16.72 -10.93
CA LEU A 256 7.85 15.63 -10.29
C LEU A 256 6.45 16.06 -9.82
N THR A 257 6.33 17.27 -9.28
CA THR A 257 5.03 17.82 -8.87
C THR A 257 4.13 18.08 -10.07
N GLU A 258 4.65 18.66 -11.15
CA GLU A 258 3.92 18.96 -12.38
C GLU A 258 3.44 17.66 -13.06
N GLU A 259 4.32 16.65 -13.19
CA GLU A 259 3.96 15.34 -13.77
C GLU A 259 2.94 14.59 -12.90
N ARG A 260 3.01 14.69 -11.57
CA ARG A 260 2.01 14.12 -10.66
C ARG A 260 0.64 14.80 -10.79
N GLU A 261 0.60 16.12 -10.90
CA GLU A 261 -0.65 16.83 -11.11
C GLU A 261 -1.26 16.49 -12.48
N LEU A 262 -0.43 16.35 -13.51
CA LEU A 262 -0.88 15.91 -14.83
C LEU A 262 -1.46 14.49 -14.76
N LEU A 263 -0.81 13.56 -14.07
CA LEU A 263 -1.32 12.21 -13.83
C LEU A 263 -2.74 12.25 -13.22
N TYR A 264 -2.95 13.04 -12.16
CA TYR A 264 -4.26 13.12 -11.51
C TYR A 264 -5.30 13.97 -12.26
N GLN A 265 -4.90 14.80 -13.20
CA GLN A 265 -5.84 15.43 -14.14
C GLN A 265 -6.39 14.39 -15.12
N MET A 266 -5.57 13.44 -15.54
CA MET A 266 -5.99 12.35 -16.44
C MET A 266 -6.77 11.26 -15.70
N HIS A 267 -6.44 11.00 -14.44
CA HIS A 267 -7.01 9.92 -13.60
C HIS A 267 -7.56 10.47 -12.27
N PRO A 268 -8.57 11.36 -12.28
CA PRO A 268 -9.04 12.04 -11.06
C PRO A 268 -9.61 11.08 -10.00
N GLN A 269 -10.13 9.93 -10.39
CA GLN A 269 -10.68 8.90 -9.50
C GLN A 269 -9.62 8.21 -8.63
N PHE A 270 -8.35 8.25 -9.03
CA PHE A 270 -7.25 7.69 -8.24
C PHE A 270 -6.64 8.70 -7.27
N ARG A 271 -7.04 9.98 -7.26
CA ARG A 271 -6.45 10.96 -6.34
C ARG A 271 -6.66 10.54 -4.88
N GLY A 272 -5.59 10.04 -4.24
CA GLY A 272 -5.59 9.55 -2.88
C GLY A 272 -6.40 8.26 -2.65
N VAL A 273 -6.74 7.54 -3.72
CA VAL A 273 -7.48 6.28 -3.69
C VAL A 273 -6.64 5.16 -4.30
N ASP A 274 -6.54 4.05 -3.59
CA ASP A 274 -5.89 2.82 -4.05
C ASP A 274 -6.85 1.64 -3.86
N PRO A 275 -7.34 1.01 -4.95
CA PRO A 275 -8.28 -0.11 -4.85
C PRO A 275 -7.65 -1.39 -4.29
N PHE A 276 -6.31 -1.50 -4.26
CA PHE A 276 -5.58 -2.68 -3.79
C PHE A 276 -4.91 -2.48 -2.42
N TYR A 277 -4.96 -1.27 -1.88
CA TYR A 277 -4.37 -0.97 -0.59
C TYR A 277 -5.45 -0.89 0.50
N PRO A 278 -5.53 -1.87 1.42
CA PRO A 278 -6.58 -1.92 2.43
C PRO A 278 -6.61 -0.66 3.30
N MET A 279 -7.81 -0.15 3.59
CA MET A 279 -8.01 1.03 4.44
C MET A 279 -7.49 0.84 5.88
N GLY A 280 -7.33 -0.39 6.33
CA GLY A 280 -6.77 -0.72 7.65
C GLY A 280 -5.23 -0.70 7.71
N LEU A 281 -4.56 -0.31 6.63
CA LEU A 281 -3.10 -0.15 6.61
C LEU A 281 -2.68 1.31 6.69
N ASN A 282 -1.46 1.53 7.19
CA ASN A 282 -0.87 2.86 7.30
C ASN A 282 -0.79 3.55 5.93
N ARG A 283 -1.41 4.72 5.81
CA ARG A 283 -1.45 5.54 4.59
C ARG A 283 -0.51 6.75 4.66
N GLU A 284 0.16 6.94 5.79
CA GLU A 284 1.09 8.04 6.05
C GLU A 284 2.55 7.60 5.97
N GLY A 285 2.80 6.28 5.94
CA GLY A 285 4.15 5.69 5.86
C GLY A 285 4.21 4.49 4.94
N LEU A 286 5.43 4.03 4.65
CA LEU A 286 5.71 2.96 3.69
C LEU A 286 5.71 1.55 4.32
N ASP A 287 5.56 1.44 5.63
CA ASP A 287 5.73 0.22 6.41
C ASP A 287 4.56 -0.78 6.31
N SER A 288 3.46 -0.38 5.70
CA SER A 288 2.23 -1.19 5.57
C SER A 288 1.75 -1.80 6.90
N ARG A 289 2.07 -1.16 8.03
CA ARG A 289 1.57 -1.63 9.34
C ARG A 289 0.06 -1.53 9.39
N VAL A 290 -0.55 -2.41 10.19
CA VAL A 290 -1.98 -2.32 10.46
C VAL A 290 -2.24 -1.06 11.26
N VAL A 291 -3.15 -0.24 10.76
CA VAL A 291 -3.79 0.80 11.54
C VAL A 291 -5.24 0.40 11.72
N PRO A 292 -5.79 0.51 12.93
CA PRO A 292 -7.19 0.20 13.14
C PRO A 292 -8.09 1.02 12.21
N ALA A 293 -9.13 0.41 11.66
CA ALA A 293 -9.99 1.03 10.63
C ALA A 293 -10.62 2.37 11.03
N TYR A 294 -10.71 2.64 12.34
CA TYR A 294 -11.20 3.91 12.89
C TYR A 294 -10.11 4.97 13.07
N LEU A 295 -8.84 4.67 12.72
CA LEU A 295 -7.76 5.65 12.55
C LEU A 295 -7.87 6.44 11.26
N THR A 296 -8.64 5.96 10.32
CA THR A 296 -8.94 6.76 9.16
C THR A 296 -9.67 8.00 9.64
N ASP A 297 -9.10 9.17 9.50
CA ASP A 297 -9.51 10.58 9.67
C ASP A 297 -10.95 10.94 10.13
N ARG A 298 -11.71 9.97 10.48
CA ARG A 298 -13.04 10.10 10.99
C ARG A 298 -13.04 9.46 12.36
N ASN A 299 -12.87 10.24 13.39
CA ASN A 299 -13.55 9.95 14.65
C ASN A 299 -15.00 9.68 14.29
N ILE A 300 -15.31 8.39 14.05
CA ILE A 300 -16.69 8.01 13.72
C ILE A 300 -17.48 8.39 14.95
N LEU A 301 -18.19 9.49 14.81
CA LEU A 301 -19.08 9.98 15.85
C LEU A 301 -20.19 8.95 15.96
N GLN A 302 -20.05 8.06 16.95
CA GLN A 302 -20.95 6.94 17.15
C GLN A 302 -22.35 7.48 17.46
N GLU A 303 -23.37 6.99 16.75
CA GLU A 303 -24.76 7.29 17.07
C GLU A 303 -25.13 6.63 18.40
N PRO A 304 -25.83 7.35 19.30
CA PRO A 304 -26.20 6.81 20.59
C PRO A 304 -27.28 5.72 20.45
N ALA A 305 -27.05 4.61 21.15
CA ALA A 305 -27.96 3.47 21.21
C ALA A 305 -28.15 3.03 22.67
N TRP A 306 -28.79 3.91 23.46
CA TRP A 306 -29.00 3.69 24.88
C TRP A 306 -29.97 2.54 25.15
N ARG A 307 -29.62 1.67 26.12
CA ARG A 307 -30.48 0.64 26.70
C ARG A 307 -30.75 1.00 28.17
N CYS A 308 -31.99 0.85 28.59
CA CYS A 308 -32.36 1.03 29.97
C CYS A 308 -32.36 -0.36 30.64
N GLU A 309 -31.53 -0.50 31.67
CA GLU A 309 -31.31 -1.79 32.38
C GLU A 309 -31.34 -1.51 33.89
N SER A 310 -31.52 -2.53 34.72
CA SER A 310 -31.34 -2.37 36.16
C SER A 310 -29.85 -2.37 36.52
N TRP A 311 -29.50 -1.61 37.54
CA TRP A 311 -28.13 -1.60 38.09
C TRP A 311 -27.65 -3.00 38.44
N ARG A 312 -28.53 -3.82 39.05
CA ARG A 312 -28.22 -5.20 39.44
C ARG A 312 -27.83 -6.05 38.22
N GLU A 313 -28.61 -5.99 37.15
CA GLU A 313 -28.35 -6.80 35.94
C GLU A 313 -27.06 -6.40 35.26
N LEU A 314 -26.83 -5.09 35.11
CA LEU A 314 -25.66 -4.56 34.44
C LEU A 314 -24.36 -4.82 35.19
N LEU A 315 -24.37 -4.52 36.50
CA LEU A 315 -23.18 -4.56 37.35
C LEU A 315 -23.11 -5.82 38.24
N GLU A 316 -23.98 -6.82 38.00
CA GLU A 316 -23.86 -8.08 38.73
C GLU A 316 -22.47 -8.67 38.55
N ASN A 317 -21.80 -8.95 39.71
CA ASN A 317 -20.43 -9.43 39.80
C ASN A 317 -19.37 -8.45 39.18
N ALA A 318 -19.71 -7.19 38.94
CA ALA A 318 -18.77 -6.18 38.53
C ALA A 318 -18.01 -5.61 39.74
N ARG A 319 -16.70 -5.45 39.59
CA ARG A 319 -15.84 -4.84 40.59
C ARG A 319 -15.52 -3.41 40.17
N GLN A 320 -15.70 -2.47 41.12
CA GLN A 320 -15.12 -1.15 40.92
C GLN A 320 -13.61 -1.26 41.14
N ASP A 321 -12.85 -0.80 40.14
CA ASP A 321 -11.40 -1.03 40.13
C ASP A 321 -10.67 0.12 39.44
N ASP A 322 -9.67 0.64 40.12
CA ASP A 322 -8.86 1.75 39.63
C ASP A 322 -7.91 1.36 38.48
N CYS A 323 -7.72 0.04 38.24
CA CYS A 323 -7.01 -0.40 37.05
C CYS A 323 -7.77 -0.04 35.76
N LEU A 324 -9.10 0.13 35.80
CA LEU A 324 -9.88 0.73 34.73
C LEU A 324 -9.82 2.25 34.85
N MET A 325 -8.87 2.87 34.19
CA MET A 325 -8.78 4.32 34.06
C MET A 325 -9.80 4.80 33.03
N ALA A 326 -10.80 5.55 33.47
CA ALA A 326 -11.84 6.10 32.62
C ALA A 326 -11.90 7.64 32.74
N ARG A 327 -11.84 8.33 31.63
CA ARG A 327 -11.90 9.80 31.62
C ARG A 327 -12.83 10.30 30.51
N VAL A 328 -13.73 11.19 30.88
CA VAL A 328 -14.54 11.97 29.93
C VAL A 328 -13.95 13.38 29.85
N GLU A 329 -13.60 13.78 28.66
CA GLU A 329 -13.03 15.10 28.36
C GLU A 329 -14.13 16.09 28.02
N THR A 330 -15.13 15.64 27.25
CA THR A 330 -16.27 16.43 26.83
C THR A 330 -17.57 15.66 27.12
N ALA A 331 -18.48 16.29 27.86
CA ALA A 331 -19.86 15.85 28.04
C ALA A 331 -20.78 17.07 27.71
N GLY A 332 -20.80 17.44 26.44
CA GLY A 332 -21.48 18.63 25.94
C GLY A 332 -22.82 18.33 25.26
N PRO A 333 -23.47 19.36 24.70
CA PRO A 333 -24.77 19.21 24.03
C PRO A 333 -24.72 18.36 22.75
N GLU A 334 -23.56 18.29 22.10
CA GLU A 334 -23.42 17.60 20.80
C GLU A 334 -22.77 16.22 20.90
N ARG A 335 -21.90 16.00 21.89
CA ARG A 335 -21.13 14.75 22.01
C ARG A 335 -20.64 14.46 23.43
N ILE A 336 -20.38 13.17 23.67
CA ILE A 336 -19.62 12.65 24.83
C ILE A 336 -18.34 12.05 24.28
N GLN A 337 -17.19 12.58 24.71
CA GLN A 337 -15.89 12.13 24.23
C GLN A 337 -14.93 11.89 25.40
N GLY A 338 -14.12 10.87 25.29
CA GLY A 338 -13.13 10.51 26.30
C GLY A 338 -12.35 9.27 25.94
N TYR A 339 -11.77 8.66 26.97
CA TYR A 339 -11.06 7.39 26.82
C TYR A 339 -11.22 6.50 28.07
N SER A 340 -10.96 5.22 27.89
CA SER A 340 -10.84 4.24 28.97
C SER A 340 -9.77 3.21 28.66
N VAL A 341 -8.92 2.91 29.64
CA VAL A 341 -7.78 2.02 29.53
C VAL A 341 -7.76 1.10 30.75
N ILE A 342 -7.50 -0.19 30.55
CA ILE A 342 -7.24 -1.16 31.60
C ILE A 342 -5.72 -1.26 31.76
N LEU A 343 -5.22 -0.86 32.93
CA LEU A 343 -3.81 -0.92 33.25
C LEU A 343 -3.41 -2.35 33.65
N GLY A 344 -2.29 -2.83 33.12
CA GLY A 344 -1.75 -4.15 33.42
C GLY A 344 -2.38 -5.31 32.65
N ASP A 345 -3.29 -5.03 31.69
CA ASP A 345 -3.91 -6.06 30.86
C ASP A 345 -4.03 -5.61 29.39
N ASP A 346 -4.37 -6.54 28.51
CA ASP A 346 -4.54 -6.27 27.08
C ASP A 346 -5.91 -5.62 26.81
N ASN A 347 -5.90 -4.34 26.46
CA ASN A 347 -7.10 -3.55 26.19
C ASN A 347 -7.96 -4.09 25.04
N ALA A 348 -7.38 -4.84 24.11
CA ALA A 348 -8.12 -5.50 23.03
C ALA A 348 -9.00 -6.66 23.51
N CYS A 349 -8.80 -7.16 24.72
CA CYS A 349 -9.57 -8.28 25.28
C CYS A 349 -10.91 -7.83 25.90
N TYR A 350 -11.23 -6.56 25.93
CA TYR A 350 -12.40 -6.03 26.61
C TYR A 350 -13.43 -5.40 25.65
N ASP A 351 -14.71 -5.73 25.87
CA ASP A 351 -15.83 -4.92 25.38
C ASP A 351 -16.14 -3.86 26.43
N LYS A 352 -16.39 -2.62 25.99
CA LYS A 352 -16.61 -1.49 26.88
C LYS A 352 -17.98 -0.87 26.65
N LEU A 353 -18.63 -0.48 27.75
CA LEU A 353 -19.91 0.20 27.74
C LEU A 353 -19.76 1.56 28.46
N LEU A 354 -20.36 2.58 27.88
CA LEU A 354 -20.62 3.84 28.57
C LEU A 354 -21.91 3.66 29.39
N VAL A 355 -21.87 4.04 30.66
CA VAL A 355 -22.97 3.87 31.61
C VAL A 355 -23.34 5.22 32.21
N LEU A 356 -24.63 5.54 32.18
CA LEU A 356 -25.18 6.74 32.77
C LEU A 356 -25.98 6.38 34.05
N LEU A 357 -25.54 6.96 35.15
CA LEU A 357 -26.04 6.71 36.51
C LEU A 357 -26.86 7.91 36.97
N PRO A 358 -28.19 7.82 37.13
CA PRO A 358 -28.99 8.94 37.59
C PRO A 358 -28.60 9.36 39.03
N GLU A 359 -28.45 10.66 39.25
CA GLU A 359 -28.14 11.21 40.58
C GLU A 359 -29.35 11.25 41.50
N ASP A 360 -30.53 11.53 40.95
CA ASP A 360 -31.76 11.56 41.74
C ASP A 360 -32.36 10.16 41.88
N THR A 361 -32.13 9.59 43.02
CA THR A 361 -32.54 8.20 43.36
C THR A 361 -33.39 8.17 44.62
N GLN A 362 -34.13 9.25 44.92
CA GLN A 362 -34.91 9.36 46.16
C GLN A 362 -35.81 8.13 46.40
N GLY A 363 -35.50 7.37 47.44
CA GLY A 363 -36.28 6.24 47.90
C GLY A 363 -36.12 4.93 47.17
N GLN A 364 -35.25 4.83 46.16
CA GLN A 364 -34.96 3.55 45.43
C GLN A 364 -33.83 2.80 46.09
N ARG A 365 -33.97 1.46 46.23
CA ARG A 365 -32.83 0.61 46.57
C ARG A 365 -31.82 0.64 45.43
N GLU A 366 -30.55 0.66 45.79
CA GLU A 366 -29.44 0.73 44.79
C GLU A 366 -29.57 -0.34 43.68
N ALA A 367 -29.96 -1.53 44.09
CA ALA A 367 -30.10 -2.68 43.16
C ALA A 367 -31.21 -2.49 42.11
N ASP A 368 -32.25 -1.69 42.40
CA ASP A 368 -33.42 -1.52 41.56
C ASP A 368 -33.33 -0.22 40.69
N ARG A 369 -32.22 0.50 40.78
CA ARG A 369 -31.99 1.73 40.01
C ARG A 369 -31.91 1.41 38.52
N LYS A 370 -32.62 2.20 37.74
CA LYS A 370 -32.51 2.15 36.28
C LYS A 370 -31.28 2.92 35.84
N VAL A 371 -30.45 2.32 35.00
CA VAL A 371 -29.28 2.91 34.39
C VAL A 371 -29.38 2.83 32.89
N TRP A 372 -28.69 3.69 32.19
CA TRP A 372 -28.63 3.64 30.73
C TRP A 372 -27.23 3.20 30.33
N SER A 373 -27.14 2.17 29.50
CA SER A 373 -25.89 1.67 28.98
C SER A 373 -25.87 1.68 27.48
N MET A 374 -24.68 1.81 26.87
CA MET A 374 -24.47 1.57 25.46
C MET A 374 -23.06 1.03 25.21
N LYS A 375 -22.94 0.13 24.25
CA LYS A 375 -21.61 -0.34 23.79
C LYS A 375 -20.91 0.82 23.09
N ILE A 376 -19.68 1.13 23.52
CA ILE A 376 -18.84 2.14 22.88
C ILE A 376 -17.94 1.47 21.84
N LEU A 377 -17.84 2.10 20.67
CA LEU A 377 -16.89 1.73 19.64
C LEU A 377 -15.54 2.36 19.97
N PRO A 378 -14.45 1.62 19.86
CA PRO A 378 -13.12 2.17 20.09
C PRO A 378 -12.83 3.30 19.12
N ALA A 379 -12.24 4.39 19.63
CA ALA A 379 -11.65 5.46 18.86
C ALA A 379 -10.15 5.52 19.13
N TYR A 380 -9.37 5.82 18.11
CA TYR A 380 -7.93 5.84 18.22
C TYR A 380 -7.44 7.13 18.89
N ARG A 381 -6.47 6.97 19.77
CA ARG A 381 -5.82 8.02 20.53
C ARG A 381 -4.32 7.72 20.61
N GLN A 382 -3.55 8.29 19.71
CA GLN A 382 -2.09 8.07 19.64
C GLN A 382 -1.41 8.44 20.96
N GLU A 383 -1.84 9.51 21.59
CA GLU A 383 -1.27 9.97 22.84
C GLU A 383 -1.43 8.99 24.01
N LEU A 384 -2.38 8.05 23.94
CA LEU A 384 -2.46 6.98 24.95
C LEU A 384 -1.31 5.98 24.81
N GLU A 385 -0.91 5.67 23.59
CA GLU A 385 0.25 4.81 23.32
C GLU A 385 1.56 5.49 23.71
N GLU A 386 1.68 6.77 23.40
CA GLU A 386 2.85 7.58 23.77
C GLU A 386 3.02 7.76 25.28
N ASN A 387 1.91 7.97 26.00
CA ASN A 387 1.91 8.17 27.45
C ASN A 387 1.92 6.86 28.27
N LEU A 388 1.54 5.74 27.67
CA LEU A 388 1.42 4.43 28.31
C LEU A 388 2.13 3.34 27.47
N PRO A 389 3.42 3.46 27.18
CA PRO A 389 4.13 2.60 26.23
C PRO A 389 4.21 1.13 26.66
N ASP A 390 4.13 0.87 27.97
CA ASP A 390 4.19 -0.48 28.53
C ASP A 390 2.82 -1.19 28.54
N GLN A 391 1.75 -0.52 28.12
CA GLN A 391 0.39 -1.07 28.11
C GLN A 391 0.03 -1.59 26.73
N LYS A 392 -0.65 -2.75 26.66
CA LYS A 392 -1.03 -3.36 25.39
C LYS A 392 -2.34 -2.79 24.83
N ASN A 393 -2.31 -2.45 23.52
CA ASN A 393 -3.48 -2.02 22.75
C ASN A 393 -4.26 -0.81 23.32
N VAL A 394 -3.56 0.09 24.00
CA VAL A 394 -4.19 1.27 24.65
C VAL A 394 -4.61 2.34 23.66
N ALA A 395 -3.97 2.42 22.49
CA ALA A 395 -4.33 3.38 21.46
C ALA A 395 -5.80 3.29 21.04
N LEU A 396 -6.47 2.17 21.29
CA LEU A 396 -7.89 1.94 21.03
C LEU A 396 -8.79 2.27 22.22
N GLY A 397 -8.25 2.94 23.22
CA GLY A 397 -8.97 3.30 24.44
C GLY A 397 -9.96 4.45 24.26
N GLY A 398 -9.88 5.23 23.20
CA GLY A 398 -10.76 6.38 22.98
C GLY A 398 -12.19 6.00 22.65
N PHE A 399 -13.11 6.95 22.84
CA PHE A 399 -14.50 6.89 22.36
C PHE A 399 -15.04 8.29 22.06
N CYS A 400 -15.99 8.35 21.12
CA CYS A 400 -16.70 9.58 20.79
C CYS A 400 -18.15 9.22 20.40
N VAL A 401 -19.12 9.67 21.21
CA VAL A 401 -20.53 9.37 21.03
C VAL A 401 -21.28 10.66 20.73
N LYS A 402 -22.08 10.67 19.67
CA LYS A 402 -22.99 11.78 19.35
C LYS A 402 -24.08 11.86 20.40
N ARG A 403 -24.39 13.06 20.82
CA ARG A 403 -25.53 13.28 21.70
C ARG A 403 -26.75 13.64 20.87
N LYS A 404 -27.88 13.04 21.22
CA LYS A 404 -29.22 13.42 20.75
C LYS A 404 -30.06 13.75 21.97
N THR A 405 -30.58 14.97 22.04
CA THR A 405 -31.49 15.39 23.10
C THR A 405 -32.81 14.61 23.02
N GLY A 406 -33.43 14.36 24.18
CA GLY A 406 -34.72 13.63 24.26
C GLY A 406 -34.61 12.09 24.20
N GLN A 407 -33.42 11.54 24.16
CA GLN A 407 -33.21 10.07 24.22
C GLN A 407 -33.16 9.53 25.66
N LEU A 408 -32.94 10.42 26.63
CA LEU A 408 -32.88 10.10 28.05
C LEU A 408 -33.97 10.85 28.80
N PRO A 409 -34.47 10.33 29.91
CA PRO A 409 -35.34 11.14 30.81
C PRO A 409 -34.58 12.39 31.30
N PRO A 410 -35.29 13.50 31.53
CA PRO A 410 -34.68 14.68 32.12
C PRO A 410 -34.05 14.38 33.48
N GLY A 411 -32.83 14.88 33.70
CA GLY A 411 -32.09 14.64 34.94
C GLY A 411 -30.59 14.79 34.80
N ASN A 412 -29.89 14.61 35.90
CA ASN A 412 -28.45 14.56 35.95
C ASN A 412 -27.97 13.10 36.03
N TYR A 413 -26.93 12.80 35.29
CA TYR A 413 -26.36 11.45 35.20
C TYR A 413 -24.85 11.51 35.43
N GLY A 414 -24.37 10.79 36.42
CA GLY A 414 -22.96 10.47 36.52
C GLY A 414 -22.53 9.55 35.36
N ILE A 415 -21.36 9.79 34.78
CA ILE A 415 -20.84 8.98 33.68
C ILE A 415 -19.84 7.97 34.23
N ALA A 416 -20.03 6.70 33.89
CA ALA A 416 -19.12 5.59 34.21
C ALA A 416 -18.79 4.79 32.97
N VAL A 417 -17.74 3.97 33.06
CA VAL A 417 -17.38 2.95 32.07
C VAL A 417 -17.41 1.59 32.71
N LEU A 418 -18.02 0.62 32.03
CA LEU A 418 -17.97 -0.80 32.35
C LEU A 418 -17.17 -1.53 31.28
N ALA A 419 -16.14 -2.26 31.68
CA ALA A 419 -15.32 -3.09 30.79
C ALA A 419 -15.61 -4.58 31.11
N VAL A 420 -15.90 -5.35 30.07
CA VAL A 420 -16.21 -6.78 30.18
C VAL A 420 -15.17 -7.57 29.40
N HIS A 421 -14.38 -8.37 30.08
CA HIS A 421 -13.39 -9.24 29.43
C HIS A 421 -14.10 -10.32 28.59
N ARG A 422 -13.74 -10.43 27.32
CA ARG A 422 -14.47 -11.25 26.33
C ARG A 422 -14.48 -12.74 26.67
N ILE A 423 -13.38 -13.26 27.25
CA ILE A 423 -13.23 -14.69 27.59
C ILE A 423 -13.68 -14.97 29.00
N SER A 424 -13.03 -14.37 30.00
CA SER A 424 -13.29 -14.67 31.43
C SER A 424 -14.61 -14.11 31.96
N LYS A 425 -15.23 -13.18 31.21
CA LYS A 425 -16.44 -12.45 31.61
C LYS A 425 -16.23 -11.58 32.87
N LEU A 426 -14.99 -11.37 33.29
CA LEU A 426 -14.67 -10.41 34.34
C LEU A 426 -15.23 -9.04 33.97
N LYS A 427 -15.93 -8.42 34.92
CA LYS A 427 -16.49 -7.08 34.77
C LYS A 427 -15.75 -6.12 35.68
N LEU A 428 -15.20 -5.08 35.12
CA LEU A 428 -14.56 -3.95 35.82
C LEU A 428 -15.32 -2.69 35.49
N TRP A 429 -15.60 -1.85 36.48
CA TRP A 429 -16.22 -0.57 36.22
C TRP A 429 -15.56 0.56 37.02
N ASN A 430 -15.63 1.78 36.50
CA ASN A 430 -15.17 2.95 37.23
C ASN A 430 -15.93 4.20 36.77
N THR A 431 -16.02 5.18 37.67
CA THR A 431 -16.63 6.49 37.37
C THR A 431 -15.62 7.39 36.67
N THR A 432 -16.13 8.31 35.86
CA THR A 432 -15.28 9.28 35.15
C THR A 432 -15.16 10.62 35.88
N GLY A 433 -15.91 10.80 36.97
CA GLY A 433 -16.03 12.08 37.69
C GLY A 433 -16.73 13.17 36.90
N LYS A 434 -17.37 12.84 35.78
CA LYS A 434 -18.12 13.78 34.93
C LYS A 434 -19.61 13.45 34.95
N TYR A 435 -20.39 14.48 34.66
CA TYR A 435 -21.87 14.43 34.67
C TYR A 435 -22.43 14.89 33.33
N LEU A 436 -23.58 14.34 33.00
CA LEU A 436 -24.39 14.73 31.86
C LEU A 436 -25.75 15.25 32.38
N THR A 437 -26.17 16.40 31.89
CA THR A 437 -27.53 16.94 32.18
C THR A 437 -28.40 16.78 30.95
N GLU A 438 -29.58 16.20 31.12
CA GLU A 438 -30.64 16.15 30.12
C GLU A 438 -31.76 17.10 30.56
N GLU A 439 -32.03 18.11 29.72
CA GLU A 439 -33.05 19.14 30.02
C GLU A 439 -34.46 18.63 29.70
N LYS A 440 -35.46 19.19 30.37
CA LYS A 440 -36.86 18.97 29.98
C LYS A 440 -37.12 19.61 28.63
N HIS A 441 -37.55 18.83 27.67
CA HIS A 441 -38.11 19.39 26.44
C HIS A 441 -39.45 20.07 26.80
N VAL A 442 -39.52 21.39 26.57
CA VAL A 442 -40.73 22.18 26.68
C VAL A 442 -41.57 21.98 25.42
#